data_73d824dc876cda3ba465e5a20b9fbe02
#
_entry.id   73d824dc876cda3ba465e5a20b9fbe02
#
_cell.length_a   1.000
_cell.length_b   1.000
_cell.length_c   1.000
_cell.angle_alpha   90.00
_cell.angle_beta   90.00
_cell.angle_gamma   90.00
#
_symmetry.space_group_name_H-M   'P 1'
#
loop_
_entity.id
_entity.type
_entity.pdbx_description
1 polymer ?
#
loop_
_entity_poly.entity_id
_entity_poly.type
_entity_poly.pdbx_seq_one_letter_code
_entity_poly.pdbx_strand_id
1 'polypeptide(L)'
;FLEGPGVCYYCSQFGRMPFGQQLRKNFGNTIEWLEPEAVCGEVNKFCLLTDEQSDRTGLFRNLDLDIAVIDRGEGFYECVPEGFTKATAIDVVLENYGLTLEDAYVFGDSTNDIAMFEHVPNAVLMGRHSPELEPYASFLTKTVEQDGIWYAMEKLGLLNEEV
;
A
#
# COMPACT_ATOMS: atom_id res chain seq x y z
N PHE A 1 -0.63 14.82 -0.11
CA PHE A 1 0.01 14.83 -1.43
C PHE A 1 -0.73 13.91 -2.39
N LEU A 2 -0.57 14.15 -3.70
CA LEU A 2 -1.24 13.36 -4.75
C LEU A 2 -0.17 12.53 -5.49
N GLU A 3 -0.52 11.33 -5.89
CA GLU A 3 0.37 10.43 -6.62
C GLU A 3 -0.22 10.10 -8.00
N GLY A 4 0.56 10.35 -9.02
CA GLY A 4 0.29 9.97 -10.40
C GLY A 4 1.40 9.11 -11.00
N PRO A 5 1.27 8.68 -12.26
CA PRO A 5 2.31 7.88 -12.93
C PRO A 5 3.61 8.68 -13.09
N GLY A 6 4.63 8.33 -12.29
CA GLY A 6 5.95 8.96 -12.33
C GLY A 6 6.03 10.39 -11.77
N VAL A 7 4.97 10.89 -11.12
CA VAL A 7 4.91 12.24 -10.57
C VAL A 7 4.21 12.26 -9.22
N CYS A 8 4.68 13.12 -8.33
CA CYS A 8 3.99 13.46 -7.08
C CYS A 8 3.72 14.95 -7.01
N TYR A 9 2.50 15.30 -6.58
CA TYR A 9 2.12 16.68 -6.33
C TYR A 9 1.97 16.88 -4.83
N TYR A 10 2.58 17.92 -4.29
CA TYR A 10 2.52 18.21 -2.86
C TYR A 10 2.56 19.73 -2.63
N CYS A 11 1.76 20.23 -1.72
CA CYS A 11 1.85 21.63 -1.36
C CYS A 11 3.14 21.93 -0.56
N SER A 12 3.61 23.15 -0.69
CA SER A 12 4.84 23.60 -0.02
C SER A 12 4.76 23.46 1.52
N GLN A 13 3.58 23.55 2.10
CA GLN A 13 3.36 23.32 3.53
C GLN A 13 3.66 21.86 3.91
N PHE A 14 3.11 20.90 3.17
CA PHE A 14 3.38 19.47 3.36
C PHE A 14 4.89 19.17 3.20
N GLY A 15 5.53 19.74 2.19
CA GLY A 15 6.97 19.58 1.96
C GLY A 15 7.88 20.11 3.09
N ARG A 16 7.36 20.95 3.97
CA ARG A 16 8.08 21.44 5.17
C ARG A 16 7.90 20.54 6.38
N MET A 17 6.91 19.64 6.37
CA MET A 17 6.67 18.69 7.46
C MET A 17 7.75 17.60 7.44
N PRO A 18 8.12 17.04 8.61
CA PRO A 18 9.13 15.97 8.69
C PRO A 18 8.83 14.78 7.78
N PHE A 19 7.57 14.38 7.72
CA PHE A 19 7.12 13.27 6.86
C PHE A 19 7.32 13.58 5.36
N GLY A 20 6.91 14.77 4.90
CA GLY A 20 7.11 15.20 3.51
C GLY A 20 8.60 15.30 3.14
N GLN A 21 9.44 15.79 4.06
CA GLN A 21 10.89 15.82 3.86
C GLN A 21 11.48 14.41 3.77
N GLN A 22 11.00 13.48 4.58
CA GLN A 22 11.46 12.09 4.55
C GLN A 22 11.04 11.38 3.24
N LEU A 23 9.82 11.58 2.78
CA LEU A 23 9.38 11.08 1.48
C LEU A 23 10.27 11.57 0.34
N ARG A 24 10.51 12.88 0.30
CA ARG A 24 11.36 13.48 -0.73
C ARG A 24 12.79 12.96 -0.69
N LYS A 25 13.31 12.70 0.51
CA LYS A 25 14.63 12.09 0.69
C LYS A 25 14.68 10.64 0.19
N ASN A 26 13.63 9.85 0.48
CA ASN A 26 13.56 8.44 0.10
C ASN A 26 13.45 8.25 -1.41
N PHE A 27 12.63 9.06 -2.06
CA PHE A 27 12.38 8.96 -3.49
C PHE A 27 13.38 9.79 -4.34
N GLY A 28 13.98 10.85 -3.76
CA GLY A 28 14.99 11.67 -4.42
C GLY A 28 14.51 12.19 -5.77
N ASN A 29 15.28 11.90 -6.82
CA ASN A 29 15.00 12.30 -8.19
C ASN A 29 14.33 11.17 -9.01
N THR A 30 13.87 10.09 -8.38
CA THR A 30 13.22 8.99 -9.10
C THR A 30 11.80 9.33 -9.53
N ILE A 31 11.21 10.35 -8.91
CA ILE A 31 9.90 10.91 -9.28
C ILE A 31 9.99 12.42 -9.41
N GLU A 32 9.14 12.99 -10.26
CA GLU A 32 8.98 14.43 -10.38
C GLU A 32 8.11 14.96 -9.22
N TRP A 33 8.51 16.11 -8.66
CA TRP A 33 7.81 16.77 -7.55
C TRP A 33 7.27 18.11 -8.00
N LEU A 34 5.96 18.22 -8.10
CA LEU A 34 5.25 19.42 -8.56
C LEU A 34 4.29 19.93 -7.50
N GLU A 35 3.96 21.22 -7.56
CA GLU A 35 2.88 21.80 -6.74
C GLU A 35 1.52 21.31 -7.25
N PRO A 36 0.48 21.22 -6.37
CA PRO A 36 -0.85 20.71 -6.75
C PRO A 36 -1.52 21.51 -7.88
N GLU A 37 -1.22 22.79 -8.00
CA GLU A 37 -1.74 23.65 -9.07
C GLU A 37 -1.25 23.25 -10.46
N ALA A 38 -0.15 22.49 -10.51
CA ALA A 38 0.40 21.96 -11.75
C ALA A 38 -0.22 20.62 -12.18
N VAL A 39 -1.24 20.12 -11.46
CA VAL A 39 -1.89 18.84 -11.81
C VAL A 39 -2.47 18.92 -13.23
N CYS A 40 -1.90 18.15 -14.12
CA CYS A 40 -2.28 18.11 -15.54
C CYS A 40 -2.48 16.68 -16.07
N GLY A 41 -2.38 15.69 -15.23
CA GLY A 41 -2.46 14.27 -15.56
C GLY A 41 -3.34 13.45 -14.62
N GLU A 42 -3.24 12.16 -14.72
CA GLU A 42 -3.94 11.22 -13.87
C GLU A 42 -3.38 11.26 -12.44
N VAL A 43 -4.28 11.24 -11.48
CA VAL A 43 -3.99 11.02 -10.07
C VAL A 43 -4.55 9.66 -9.67
N ASN A 44 -3.67 8.74 -9.31
CA ASN A 44 -4.05 7.38 -8.99
C ASN A 44 -4.50 7.22 -7.53
N LYS A 45 -3.88 7.99 -6.64
CA LYS A 45 -4.26 8.06 -5.23
C LYS A 45 -3.79 9.38 -4.63
N PHE A 46 -4.31 9.69 -3.46
CA PHE A 46 -3.76 10.77 -2.66
C PHE A 46 -3.64 10.36 -1.18
N CYS A 47 -2.76 11.06 -0.49
CA CYS A 47 -2.54 10.84 0.93
C CYS A 47 -2.75 12.14 1.70
N LEU A 48 -3.28 12.00 2.90
CA LEU A 48 -3.52 13.08 3.84
C LEU A 48 -2.70 12.83 5.09
N LEU A 49 -2.04 13.87 5.58
CA LEU A 49 -1.54 13.93 6.93
C LEU A 49 -2.36 14.98 7.69
N THR A 50 -3.01 14.56 8.76
CA THR A 50 -3.94 15.38 9.51
C THR A 50 -3.49 15.54 10.96
N ASP A 51 -3.92 16.60 11.59
CA ASP A 51 -3.75 16.90 13.01
C ASP A 51 -5.11 17.16 13.68
N GLU A 52 -5.08 17.58 14.94
CA GLU A 52 -6.29 17.86 15.72
C GLU A 52 -7.11 19.05 15.17
N GLN A 53 -6.52 19.91 14.35
CA GLN A 53 -7.17 21.09 13.77
C GLN A 53 -7.75 20.79 12.36
N SER A 54 -7.47 19.63 11.81
CA SER A 54 -7.85 19.25 10.46
C SER A 54 -9.34 18.86 10.37
N ASP A 55 -10.11 19.53 9.50
CA ASP A 55 -11.50 19.18 9.22
C ASP A 55 -11.61 18.04 8.19
N ARG A 56 -11.34 16.81 8.62
CA ARG A 56 -11.43 15.61 7.79
C ARG A 56 -12.85 15.36 7.28
N THR A 57 -13.83 15.57 8.16
CA THR A 57 -15.26 15.34 7.82
C THR A 57 -15.72 16.32 6.75
N GLY A 58 -15.32 17.57 6.85
CA GLY A 58 -15.62 18.58 5.83
C GLY A 58 -14.94 18.26 4.50
N LEU A 59 -13.67 17.82 4.53
CA LEU A 59 -12.97 17.40 3.32
C LEU A 59 -13.70 16.27 2.60
N PHE A 60 -13.93 15.13 3.25
CA PHE A 60 -14.55 13.96 2.62
C PHE A 60 -15.99 14.21 2.17
N ARG A 61 -16.74 15.04 2.88
CA ARG A 61 -18.10 15.43 2.46
C ARG A 61 -18.12 16.25 1.17
N ASN A 62 -17.07 17.04 0.93
CA ASN A 62 -16.98 17.92 -0.24
C ASN A 62 -16.22 17.28 -1.42
N LEU A 63 -15.60 16.12 -1.23
CA LEU A 63 -15.05 15.34 -2.32
C LEU A 63 -16.18 14.53 -2.94
N ASP A 64 -16.61 14.95 -4.14
CA ASP A 64 -17.57 14.20 -4.96
C ASP A 64 -16.82 13.11 -5.75
N LEU A 65 -16.21 12.18 -5.01
CA LEU A 65 -15.38 11.11 -5.55
C LEU A 65 -15.72 9.80 -4.86
N ASP A 66 -15.80 8.73 -5.64
CA ASP A 66 -15.89 7.36 -5.13
C ASP A 66 -14.50 6.90 -4.69
N ILE A 67 -14.20 7.11 -3.40
CA ILE A 67 -12.89 6.79 -2.82
C ILE A 67 -13.03 5.90 -1.58
N ALA A 68 -12.12 4.94 -1.46
CA ALA A 68 -11.86 4.19 -0.24
C ALA A 68 -10.78 4.92 0.57
N VAL A 69 -11.03 5.08 1.88
CA VAL A 69 -10.11 5.74 2.81
C VAL A 69 -9.50 4.71 3.73
N ILE A 70 -8.18 4.56 3.69
CA ILE A 70 -7.40 3.62 4.48
C ILE A 70 -6.72 4.39 5.59
N ASP A 71 -7.11 4.14 6.85
CA ASP A 71 -6.44 4.71 8.03
C ASP A 71 -5.14 3.95 8.30
N ARG A 72 -4.02 4.67 8.26
CA ARG A 72 -2.67 4.13 8.52
C ARG A 72 -2.18 4.43 9.94
N GLY A 73 -3.02 5.05 10.74
CA GLY A 73 -2.68 5.53 12.08
C GLY A 73 -2.00 6.90 12.09
N GLU A 74 -1.87 7.47 13.27
CA GLU A 74 -1.18 8.75 13.53
C GLU A 74 -1.64 9.92 12.65
N GLY A 75 -2.92 9.91 12.22
CA GLY A 75 -3.49 10.94 11.35
C GLY A 75 -3.10 10.83 9.88
N PHE A 76 -2.47 9.73 9.46
CA PHE A 76 -2.11 9.47 8.08
C PHE A 76 -3.17 8.60 7.40
N TYR A 77 -3.67 9.06 6.26
CA TYR A 77 -4.69 8.39 5.45
C TYR A 77 -4.25 8.24 4.01
N GLU A 78 -4.46 7.05 3.45
CA GLU A 78 -4.36 6.80 2.02
C GLU A 78 -5.78 6.78 1.43
N CYS A 79 -5.96 7.48 0.31
CA CYS A 79 -7.23 7.57 -0.40
C CYS A 79 -7.03 7.04 -1.82
N VAL A 80 -7.74 5.96 -2.15
CA VAL A 80 -7.68 5.28 -3.44
C VAL A 80 -9.06 5.24 -4.08
N PRO A 81 -9.18 5.12 -5.41
CA PRO A 81 -10.49 4.91 -6.03
C PRO A 81 -11.17 3.68 -5.44
N GLU A 82 -12.48 3.77 -5.21
CA GLU A 82 -13.26 2.65 -4.69
C GLU A 82 -13.19 1.45 -5.64
N GLY A 83 -13.11 0.23 -5.07
CA GLY A 83 -12.95 -1.00 -5.86
C GLY A 83 -11.51 -1.30 -6.28
N PHE A 84 -10.57 -0.39 -6.10
CA PHE A 84 -9.15 -0.62 -6.38
C PHE A 84 -8.39 -0.94 -5.10
N THR A 85 -8.14 -2.22 -4.88
CA THR A 85 -7.41 -2.73 -3.71
C THR A 85 -6.27 -3.64 -4.15
N LYS A 86 -5.39 -4.02 -3.23
CA LYS A 86 -4.39 -5.07 -3.49
C LYS A 86 -5.05 -6.39 -3.89
N ALA A 87 -6.23 -6.72 -3.34
CA ALA A 87 -6.99 -7.92 -3.68
C ALA A 87 -7.48 -7.89 -5.14
N THR A 88 -8.14 -6.80 -5.56
CA THR A 88 -8.63 -6.70 -6.94
C THR A 88 -7.50 -6.65 -7.97
N ALA A 89 -6.32 -6.13 -7.59
CA ALA A 89 -5.14 -6.19 -8.45
C ALA A 89 -4.62 -7.62 -8.63
N ILE A 90 -4.72 -8.47 -7.60
CA ILE A 90 -4.38 -9.90 -7.68
C ILE A 90 -5.29 -10.59 -8.69
N ASP A 91 -6.61 -10.36 -8.64
CA ASP A 91 -7.56 -10.96 -9.60
C ASP A 91 -7.19 -10.63 -11.05
N VAL A 92 -6.84 -9.36 -11.33
CA VAL A 92 -6.39 -8.94 -12.66
C VAL A 92 -5.14 -9.70 -13.11
N VAL A 93 -4.18 -9.89 -12.21
CA VAL A 93 -2.95 -10.65 -12.51
C VAL A 93 -3.28 -12.12 -12.77
N LEU A 94 -4.05 -12.76 -11.90
CA LEU A 94 -4.41 -14.16 -12.02
C LEU A 94 -5.19 -14.42 -13.32
N GLU A 95 -6.15 -13.56 -13.66
CA GLU A 95 -6.90 -13.67 -14.92
C GLU A 95 -5.99 -13.59 -16.14
N ASN A 96 -5.04 -12.64 -16.15
CA ASN A 96 -4.10 -12.48 -17.26
C ASN A 96 -3.17 -13.69 -17.46
N TYR A 97 -2.85 -14.41 -16.40
CA TYR A 97 -1.99 -15.60 -16.45
C TYR A 97 -2.78 -16.93 -16.47
N GLY A 98 -4.11 -16.90 -16.39
CA GLY A 98 -4.95 -18.10 -16.31
C GLY A 98 -4.73 -18.90 -15.03
N LEU A 99 -4.41 -18.23 -13.94
CA LEU A 99 -4.15 -18.79 -12.61
C LEU A 99 -5.36 -18.62 -11.69
N THR A 100 -5.33 -19.31 -10.55
CA THR A 100 -6.36 -19.26 -9.51
C THR A 100 -5.80 -18.68 -8.20
N LEU A 101 -6.66 -18.41 -7.22
CA LEU A 101 -6.22 -17.90 -5.91
C LEU A 101 -5.31 -18.88 -5.16
N GLU A 102 -5.45 -20.18 -5.42
CA GLU A 102 -4.58 -21.22 -4.84
C GLU A 102 -3.14 -21.16 -5.37
N ASP A 103 -2.94 -20.58 -6.55
CA ASP A 103 -1.62 -20.38 -7.15
C ASP A 103 -0.93 -19.10 -6.62
N ALA A 104 -1.68 -18.22 -5.94
CA ALA A 104 -1.17 -16.97 -5.42
C ALA A 104 -0.60 -17.11 -4.01
N TYR A 105 0.53 -16.45 -3.76
CA TYR A 105 1.10 -16.27 -2.44
C TYR A 105 1.29 -14.79 -2.17
N VAL A 106 0.76 -14.31 -1.05
CA VAL A 106 0.86 -12.89 -0.67
C VAL A 106 1.70 -12.74 0.60
N PHE A 107 2.52 -11.70 0.64
CA PHE A 107 3.35 -11.35 1.80
C PHE A 107 2.93 -9.97 2.30
N GLY A 108 2.75 -9.83 3.59
CA GLY A 108 2.31 -8.57 4.17
C GLY A 108 2.72 -8.39 5.62
N ASP A 109 2.70 -7.14 6.07
CA ASP A 109 3.12 -6.73 7.41
C ASP A 109 2.22 -5.65 8.04
N SER A 110 1.35 -5.00 7.30
CA SER A 110 0.60 -3.84 7.78
C SER A 110 -0.87 -3.85 7.34
N THR A 111 -1.68 -3.02 7.99
CA THR A 111 -3.15 -3.01 7.84
C THR A 111 -3.65 -2.79 6.41
N ASN A 112 -2.86 -2.16 5.53
CA ASN A 112 -3.21 -2.04 4.11
C ASN A 112 -3.11 -3.37 3.33
N ASP A 113 -2.61 -4.44 3.95
CA ASP A 113 -2.51 -5.77 3.38
C ASP A 113 -3.71 -6.66 3.74
N ILE A 114 -4.58 -6.21 4.66
CA ILE A 114 -5.73 -7.01 5.14
C ILE A 114 -6.58 -7.52 3.95
N ALA A 115 -6.92 -6.65 3.01
CA ALA A 115 -7.76 -7.04 1.87
C ALA A 115 -7.16 -8.19 1.05
N MET A 116 -5.85 -8.22 0.82
CA MET A 116 -5.22 -9.33 0.10
C MET A 116 -5.07 -10.58 0.96
N PHE A 117 -4.92 -10.44 2.29
CA PHE A 117 -4.87 -11.55 3.24
C PHE A 117 -6.24 -12.24 3.39
N GLU A 118 -7.33 -11.47 3.37
CA GLU A 118 -8.68 -12.04 3.36
C GLU A 118 -9.01 -12.74 2.04
N HIS A 119 -8.39 -12.31 0.94
CA HIS A 119 -8.71 -12.75 -0.40
C HIS A 119 -7.92 -14.00 -0.82
N VAL A 120 -6.64 -14.09 -0.47
CA VAL A 120 -5.73 -15.15 -0.91
C VAL A 120 -5.49 -16.18 0.19
N PRO A 121 -5.73 -17.49 -0.04
CA PRO A 121 -5.55 -18.52 0.99
C PRO A 121 -4.10 -18.69 1.46
N ASN A 122 -3.12 -18.40 0.59
CA ASN A 122 -1.70 -18.53 0.92
C ASN A 122 -1.12 -17.18 1.40
N ALA A 123 -1.62 -16.68 2.53
CA ALA A 123 -1.21 -15.41 3.11
C ALA A 123 -0.04 -15.60 4.10
N VAL A 124 1.12 -15.05 3.77
CA VAL A 124 2.37 -15.14 4.52
C VAL A 124 2.60 -13.87 5.33
N LEU A 125 2.51 -13.97 6.64
CA LEU A 125 2.69 -12.87 7.57
C LEU A 125 4.17 -12.67 7.88
N MET A 126 4.67 -11.44 7.74
CA MET A 126 6.05 -11.09 8.07
C MET A 126 6.30 -11.14 9.59
N GLY A 127 7.53 -11.42 10.00
CA GLY A 127 7.90 -11.57 11.41
C GLY A 127 7.74 -10.30 12.27
N ARG A 128 7.74 -9.11 11.65
CA ARG A 128 7.29 -7.85 12.27
C ARG A 128 6.06 -7.39 11.49
N HIS A 129 4.93 -7.29 12.18
CA HIS A 129 3.64 -7.02 11.54
C HIS A 129 2.65 -6.35 12.48
N SER A 130 1.57 -5.85 11.91
CA SER A 130 0.38 -5.38 12.63
C SER A 130 -0.46 -6.57 13.10
N PRO A 131 -0.85 -6.65 14.39
CA PRO A 131 -1.59 -7.80 14.94
C PRO A 131 -2.92 -8.10 14.23
N GLU A 132 -3.51 -7.11 13.57
CA GLU A 132 -4.77 -7.23 12.85
C GLU A 132 -4.69 -8.22 11.66
N LEU A 133 -3.49 -8.56 11.17
CA LEU A 133 -3.32 -9.53 10.10
C LEU A 133 -3.26 -10.99 10.59
N GLU A 134 -2.99 -11.21 11.87
CA GLU A 134 -2.80 -12.56 12.42
C GLU A 134 -3.97 -13.51 12.12
N PRO A 135 -5.26 -13.08 12.19
CA PRO A 135 -6.38 -13.97 11.94
C PRO A 135 -6.47 -14.52 10.50
N TYR A 136 -5.82 -13.87 9.55
CA TYR A 136 -5.89 -14.20 8.11
C TYR A 136 -4.65 -14.93 7.61
N ALA A 137 -3.60 -15.02 8.43
CA ALA A 137 -2.33 -15.61 8.03
C ALA A 137 -2.38 -17.13 7.96
N SER A 138 -1.93 -17.71 6.86
CA SER A 138 -1.71 -19.15 6.72
C SER A 138 -0.29 -19.59 7.17
N PHE A 139 0.68 -18.66 7.14
CA PHE A 139 2.06 -18.91 7.52
C PHE A 139 2.69 -17.67 8.13
N LEU A 140 3.38 -17.81 9.26
CA LEU A 140 4.20 -16.76 9.87
C LEU A 140 5.67 -16.99 9.51
N THR A 141 6.28 -16.00 8.86
CA THR A 141 7.69 -16.05 8.50
C THR A 141 8.56 -15.18 9.42
N LYS A 142 9.80 -14.98 9.05
CA LYS A 142 10.79 -14.18 9.76
C LYS A 142 10.67 -12.69 9.39
N THR A 143 11.45 -11.83 10.06
CA THR A 143 11.54 -10.42 9.72
C THR A 143 12.28 -10.20 8.39
N VAL A 144 12.19 -8.99 7.84
CA VAL A 144 12.92 -8.60 6.63
C VAL A 144 14.43 -8.75 6.83
N GLU A 145 14.93 -8.36 8.01
CA GLU A 145 16.36 -8.45 8.37
C GLU A 145 16.87 -9.89 8.49
N GLN A 146 15.96 -10.85 8.58
CA GLN A 146 16.22 -12.29 8.66
C GLN A 146 15.88 -13.03 7.36
N ASP A 147 15.77 -12.30 6.25
CA ASP A 147 15.38 -12.84 4.94
C ASP A 147 14.04 -13.60 4.96
N GLY A 148 13.02 -13.02 5.63
CA GLY A 148 11.75 -13.67 5.89
C GLY A 148 11.02 -14.14 4.63
N ILE A 149 11.06 -13.38 3.55
CA ILE A 149 10.43 -13.76 2.27
C ILE A 149 11.11 -15.01 1.70
N TRP A 150 12.43 -14.98 1.59
CA TRP A 150 13.19 -16.13 1.09
C TRP A 150 12.96 -17.39 1.94
N TYR A 151 13.02 -17.24 3.28
CA TYR A 151 12.74 -18.33 4.22
C TYR A 151 11.36 -18.96 4.00
N ALA A 152 10.32 -18.14 3.84
CA ALA A 152 8.98 -18.65 3.58
C ALA A 152 8.89 -19.36 2.23
N MET A 153 9.47 -18.80 1.17
CA MET A 153 9.48 -19.40 -0.16
C MET A 153 10.18 -20.78 -0.15
N GLU A 154 11.30 -20.91 0.57
CA GLU A 154 11.98 -22.19 0.78
C GLU A 154 11.07 -23.19 1.51
N LYS A 155 10.45 -22.78 2.63
CA LYS A 155 9.60 -23.65 3.45
C LYS A 155 8.31 -24.09 2.76
N LEU A 156 7.80 -23.26 1.88
CA LEU A 156 6.58 -23.52 1.09
C LEU A 156 6.87 -24.22 -0.25
N GLY A 157 8.16 -24.50 -0.54
CA GLY A 157 8.55 -25.21 -1.77
C GLY A 157 8.40 -24.37 -3.04
N LEU A 158 8.44 -23.03 -2.91
CA LEU A 158 8.27 -22.11 -4.03
C LEU A 158 9.58 -21.79 -4.77
N LEU A 159 10.72 -22.16 -4.18
CA LEU A 159 12.02 -22.06 -4.84
C LEU A 159 12.26 -23.36 -5.60
N ASN A 160 12.53 -23.26 -6.90
CA ASN A 160 12.99 -24.40 -7.66
C ASN A 160 14.35 -24.84 -7.10
N GLU A 161 14.50 -26.10 -6.69
CA GLU A 161 15.81 -26.67 -6.54
C GLU A 161 16.45 -26.66 -7.95
N GLU A 162 17.58 -25.97 -8.08
CA GLU A 162 18.37 -26.06 -9.30
C GLU A 162 18.72 -27.55 -9.53
N VAL A 163 18.22 -28.06 -10.64
CA VAL A 163 18.53 -29.40 -11.15
C VAL A 163 19.94 -29.41 -11.73
#